data_8ec6f6c0f7d0613eb3f535bf88733aeb
#
_entry.id   8ec6f6c0f7d0613eb3f535bf88733aeb
#
_cell.length_a   1.000
_cell.length_b   1.000
_cell.length_c   1.000
_cell.angle_alpha   90.00
_cell.angle_beta   90.00
_cell.angle_gamma   90.00
#
_symmetry.space_group_name_H-M   'P 1'
#
loop_
_entity.id
_entity.type
_entity.pdbx_description
1 polymer ?
#
loop_
_entity_poly.entity_id
_entity_poly.type
_entity_poly.pdbx_seq_one_letter_code
_entity_poly.pdbx_strand_id
1 'polypeptide(L)'
;MPSFEHARSTVVAAPPATVQGMVADLHAWTKWSPWEGLDPDLKRHYEGPAKGVGARYGWAGKKSGEGSMIITGMAADRVELDLDFVKPFKAKNKVVFRFEPEGSGTRVTWTMSGERNVLLAVMGTLFFDKMIGKDFDRGLANLKAVAEG
;
A
#
# COMPACT_ATOMS: atom_id res chain seq x y z
N MET A 1 -14.27 17.33 9.31
CA MET A 1 -14.12 16.51 8.09
C MET A 1 -14.13 15.05 8.48
N PRO A 2 -14.97 14.24 7.83
CA PRO A 2 -14.95 12.82 8.12
C PRO A 2 -13.59 12.21 7.75
N SER A 3 -13.09 11.38 8.62
CA SER A 3 -11.84 10.66 8.38
C SER A 3 -12.09 9.16 8.36
N PHE A 4 -11.14 8.41 7.83
CA PHE A 4 -11.22 6.97 7.83
C PHE A 4 -9.87 6.37 8.16
N GLU A 5 -9.91 5.14 8.65
CA GLU A 5 -8.71 4.33 8.87
C GLU A 5 -9.06 2.87 8.61
N HIS A 6 -8.25 2.20 7.79
CA HIS A 6 -8.36 0.77 7.53
C HIS A 6 -7.05 0.11 7.89
N ALA A 7 -7.14 -1.03 8.56
CA ALA A 7 -5.96 -1.82 8.91
C ALA A 7 -6.24 -3.30 8.69
N ARG A 8 -5.26 -4.00 8.15
CA ARG A 8 -5.26 -5.46 8.03
C ARG A 8 -3.87 -5.96 8.36
N SER A 9 -3.80 -7.18 8.85
CA SER A 9 -2.51 -7.78 9.18
C SER A 9 -2.45 -9.24 8.80
N THR A 10 -1.22 -9.73 8.67
CA THR A 10 -0.95 -11.16 8.48
C THR A 10 0.39 -11.49 9.14
N VAL A 11 0.62 -12.77 9.38
CA VAL A 11 1.91 -13.26 9.87
C VAL A 11 2.66 -13.90 8.73
N VAL A 12 3.90 -13.46 8.53
CA VAL A 12 4.76 -13.93 7.43
C VAL A 12 5.92 -14.71 8.06
N ALA A 13 6.20 -15.90 7.54
CA ALA A 13 7.30 -16.74 8.02
C ALA A 13 8.62 -16.29 7.37
N ALA A 14 9.02 -15.07 7.67
CA ALA A 14 10.28 -14.48 7.23
C ALA A 14 10.68 -13.39 8.23
N PRO A 15 11.99 -13.06 8.32
CA PRO A 15 12.46 -12.03 9.26
C PRO A 15 11.89 -10.64 8.90
N PRO A 16 11.71 -9.76 9.91
CA PRO A 16 11.20 -8.41 9.65
C PRO A 16 11.97 -7.64 8.58
N ALA A 17 13.28 -7.73 8.54
CA ALA A 17 14.10 -7.05 7.55
C ALA A 17 13.79 -7.49 6.12
N THR A 18 13.50 -8.77 5.91
CA THR A 18 13.14 -9.31 4.59
C THR A 18 11.81 -8.73 4.13
N VAL A 19 10.81 -8.74 5.00
CA VAL A 19 9.47 -8.23 4.68
C VAL A 19 9.50 -6.72 4.48
N GLN A 20 10.18 -6.00 5.36
CA GLN A 20 10.33 -4.56 5.23
C GLN A 20 10.99 -4.19 3.87
N GLY A 21 12.00 -4.94 3.45
CA GLY A 21 12.67 -4.68 2.18
C GLY A 21 11.75 -4.78 0.98
N MET A 22 10.75 -5.64 1.03
CA MET A 22 9.77 -5.79 -0.05
C MET A 22 8.79 -4.62 -0.12
N VAL A 23 8.58 -3.92 0.98
CA VAL A 23 7.72 -2.75 1.04
C VAL A 23 8.52 -1.47 0.77
N ALA A 24 9.74 -1.39 1.26
CA ALA A 24 10.61 -0.23 1.09
C ALA A 24 11.11 -0.06 -0.35
N ASP A 25 11.11 -1.13 -1.13
CA ASP A 25 11.48 -1.10 -2.55
C ASP A 25 10.20 -1.03 -3.39
N LEU A 26 9.90 0.14 -3.95
CA LEU A 26 8.67 0.33 -4.71
C LEU A 26 8.62 -0.51 -5.99
N HIS A 27 9.76 -0.91 -6.55
CA HIS A 27 9.80 -1.84 -7.68
C HIS A 27 9.34 -3.24 -7.27
N ALA A 28 9.62 -3.63 -6.02
CA ALA A 28 9.22 -4.95 -5.52
C ALA A 28 7.71 -5.08 -5.34
N TRP A 29 6.98 -3.97 -5.26
CA TRP A 29 5.51 -4.00 -5.17
C TRP A 29 4.87 -4.70 -6.37
N THR A 30 5.53 -4.71 -7.53
CA THR A 30 5.01 -5.43 -8.70
C THR A 30 4.84 -6.92 -8.44
N LYS A 31 5.53 -7.47 -7.45
CA LYS A 31 5.47 -8.89 -7.12
C LYS A 31 4.31 -9.25 -6.21
N TRP A 32 3.78 -8.29 -5.45
CA TRP A 32 2.78 -8.61 -4.44
C TRP A 32 1.59 -7.65 -4.39
N SER A 33 1.70 -6.46 -4.94
CA SER A 33 0.61 -5.48 -4.87
C SER A 33 -0.70 -6.07 -5.40
N PRO A 34 -1.84 -5.86 -4.69
CA PRO A 34 -3.12 -6.39 -5.13
C PRO A 34 -3.65 -5.71 -6.39
N TRP A 35 -3.05 -4.59 -6.77
CA TRP A 35 -3.48 -3.82 -7.94
C TRP A 35 -2.66 -4.12 -9.19
N GLU A 36 -1.67 -5.00 -9.09
CA GLU A 36 -0.90 -5.42 -10.27
C GLU A 36 -1.72 -6.37 -11.14
N GLY A 37 -1.55 -6.24 -12.45
CA GLY A 37 -2.22 -7.09 -13.40
C GLY A 37 -3.68 -6.73 -13.71
N LEU A 38 -4.22 -5.70 -13.08
CA LEU A 38 -5.62 -5.30 -13.26
C LEU A 38 -5.82 -4.37 -14.45
N ASP A 39 -4.77 -3.70 -14.89
CA ASP A 39 -4.84 -2.69 -15.95
C ASP A 39 -3.70 -2.91 -16.94
N PRO A 40 -3.98 -3.48 -18.12
CA PRO A 40 -2.92 -3.75 -19.11
C PRO A 40 -2.31 -2.48 -19.70
N ASP A 41 -3.02 -1.34 -19.58
CA ASP A 41 -2.54 -0.05 -20.09
C ASP A 41 -1.84 0.78 -19.01
N LEU A 42 -1.56 0.19 -17.87
CA LEU A 42 -0.93 0.91 -16.76
C LEU A 42 0.48 1.38 -17.11
N LYS A 43 0.71 2.67 -16.95
CA LYS A 43 2.04 3.27 -17.10
C LYS A 43 2.61 3.53 -15.71
N ARG A 44 3.84 3.11 -15.50
CA ARG A 44 4.55 3.29 -14.23
C ARG A 44 5.68 4.27 -14.40
N HIS A 45 5.90 5.08 -13.38
CA HIS A 45 6.96 6.06 -13.35
C HIS A 45 7.63 6.05 -11.97
N TYR A 46 8.94 5.87 -11.95
CA TYR A 46 9.72 5.81 -10.71
C TYR A 46 10.68 6.99 -10.64
N GLU A 47 10.76 7.61 -9.47
CA GLU A 47 11.66 8.73 -9.23
C GLU A 47 12.35 8.56 -7.87
N GLY A 48 13.46 9.26 -7.68
CA GLY A 48 14.19 9.25 -6.43
C GLY A 48 15.05 8.01 -6.27
N PRO A 49 15.44 7.68 -5.03
CA PRO A 49 16.24 6.49 -4.78
C PRO A 49 15.47 5.21 -5.13
N ALA A 50 16.19 4.13 -5.35
CA ALA A 50 15.59 2.85 -5.70
C ALA A 50 14.69 2.32 -4.57
N LYS A 51 15.02 2.65 -3.32
CA LYS A 51 14.25 2.23 -2.16
C LYS A 51 14.49 3.20 -1.01
N GLY A 52 13.61 3.15 -0.01
CA GLY A 52 13.72 3.97 1.19
C GLY A 52 13.14 5.37 1.01
N VAL A 53 13.42 6.23 1.97
CA VAL A 53 12.85 7.59 2.03
C VAL A 53 13.18 8.37 0.77
N GLY A 54 12.14 8.98 0.17
CA GLY A 54 12.27 9.73 -1.08
C GLY A 54 11.97 8.93 -2.32
N ALA A 55 11.91 7.61 -2.24
CA ALA A 55 11.48 6.77 -3.37
C ALA A 55 10.05 7.10 -3.74
N ARG A 56 9.80 7.30 -5.04
CA ARG A 56 8.50 7.69 -5.55
C ARG A 56 8.06 6.79 -6.69
N TYR A 57 6.79 6.45 -6.69
CA TYR A 57 6.13 5.67 -7.73
C TYR A 57 4.87 6.38 -8.18
N GLY A 58 4.77 6.64 -9.48
CA GLY A 58 3.55 7.17 -10.08
C GLY A 58 2.93 6.18 -11.03
N TRP A 59 1.60 6.20 -11.14
CA TRP A 59 0.90 5.35 -12.09
C TRP A 59 -0.18 6.13 -12.82
N ALA A 60 -0.47 5.70 -14.06
CA ALA A 60 -1.56 6.23 -14.85
C ALA A 60 -2.10 5.11 -15.73
N GLY A 61 -3.40 4.91 -15.71
CA GLY A 61 -4.05 3.88 -16.51
C GLY A 61 -5.53 4.15 -16.66
N LYS A 62 -6.15 3.50 -17.65
CA LYS A 62 -7.58 3.69 -17.93
C LYS A 62 -8.46 3.12 -16.84
N LYS A 63 -8.08 1.98 -16.26
CA LYS A 63 -8.86 1.32 -15.23
C LYS A 63 -8.40 1.69 -13.83
N SER A 64 -7.08 1.83 -13.63
CA SER A 64 -6.50 2.07 -12.33
C SER A 64 -6.49 3.54 -11.92
N GLY A 65 -6.87 4.45 -12.84
CA GLY A 65 -6.79 5.88 -12.56
C GLY A 65 -5.36 6.39 -12.55
N GLU A 66 -5.13 7.45 -11.79
CA GLU A 66 -3.83 8.11 -11.73
C GLU A 66 -3.51 8.51 -10.31
N GLY A 67 -2.26 8.35 -9.92
CA GLY A 67 -1.81 8.73 -8.59
C GLY A 67 -0.33 8.48 -8.37
N SER A 68 0.10 8.64 -7.13
CA SER A 68 1.50 8.43 -6.76
C SER A 68 1.64 8.02 -5.30
N MET A 69 2.77 7.39 -5.01
CA MET A 69 3.21 7.08 -3.64
C MET A 69 4.62 7.58 -3.45
N ILE A 70 4.91 8.12 -2.27
CA ILE A 70 6.26 8.47 -1.88
C ILE A 70 6.54 7.96 -0.47
N ILE A 71 7.71 7.37 -0.26
CA ILE A 71 8.12 6.93 1.06
C ILE A 71 8.60 8.16 1.83
N THR A 72 7.93 8.47 2.93
CA THR A 72 8.20 9.65 3.76
C THR A 72 8.95 9.33 5.04
N GLY A 73 8.91 8.07 5.49
CA GLY A 73 9.60 7.65 6.69
C GLY A 73 9.89 6.16 6.65
N MET A 74 10.97 5.76 7.31
CA MET A 74 11.36 4.37 7.39
C MET A 74 12.16 4.13 8.66
N ALA A 75 11.85 3.03 9.33
CA ALA A 75 12.62 2.52 10.47
C ALA A 75 12.66 1.01 10.35
N ALA A 76 13.40 0.34 11.24
CA ALA A 76 13.51 -1.12 11.19
C ALA A 76 12.15 -1.82 11.30
N ASP A 77 11.20 -1.19 11.98
CA ASP A 77 9.87 -1.75 12.26
C ASP A 77 8.73 -1.11 11.47
N ARG A 78 9.03 -0.22 10.50
CA ARG A 78 7.96 0.43 9.74
C ARG A 78 8.43 1.06 8.44
N VAL A 79 7.46 1.25 7.53
CA VAL A 79 7.60 2.09 6.32
C VAL A 79 6.36 2.97 6.26
N GLU A 80 6.56 4.27 6.10
CA GLU A 80 5.48 5.24 5.98
C GLU A 80 5.49 5.85 4.58
N LEU A 81 4.30 5.97 3.99
CA LEU A 81 4.15 6.50 2.64
C LEU A 81 3.00 7.50 2.60
N ASP A 82 3.12 8.47 1.70
CA ASP A 82 1.98 9.30 1.29
C ASP A 82 1.45 8.72 -0.02
N LEU A 83 0.14 8.50 -0.07
CA LEU A 83 -0.56 7.95 -1.23
C LEU A 83 -1.55 8.99 -1.73
N ASP A 84 -1.25 9.56 -2.90
CA ASP A 84 -2.06 10.62 -3.49
C ASP A 84 -2.76 10.11 -4.74
N PHE A 85 -4.08 10.22 -4.77
CA PHE A 85 -4.87 9.96 -5.96
C PHE A 85 -5.13 11.26 -6.70
N VAL A 86 -5.09 11.19 -8.04
CA VAL A 86 -5.39 12.31 -8.94
C VAL A 86 -6.66 12.01 -9.72
N LYS A 87 -6.83 10.79 -10.18
CA LYS A 87 -8.03 10.31 -10.92
C LYS A 87 -8.47 8.97 -10.35
N PRO A 88 -9.77 8.71 -10.26
CA PRO A 88 -10.90 9.52 -10.73
C PRO A 88 -11.20 10.76 -9.89
N PHE A 89 -10.70 10.85 -8.67
CA PHE A 89 -10.84 12.06 -7.84
C PHE A 89 -9.57 12.27 -7.02
N LYS A 90 -9.34 13.51 -6.61
CA LYS A 90 -8.20 13.85 -5.79
C LYS A 90 -8.43 13.40 -4.34
N ALA A 91 -7.47 12.70 -3.79
CA ALA A 91 -7.50 12.28 -2.40
C ALA A 91 -6.08 12.07 -1.89
N LYS A 92 -5.82 12.51 -0.66
CA LYS A 92 -4.52 12.33 -0.01
C LYS A 92 -4.68 11.39 1.15
N ASN A 93 -3.84 10.35 1.17
CA ASN A 93 -3.91 9.33 2.21
C ASN A 93 -2.53 9.07 2.78
N LYS A 94 -2.51 8.59 4.00
CA LYS A 94 -1.30 8.13 4.66
C LYS A 94 -1.33 6.62 4.77
N VAL A 95 -0.21 5.98 4.44
CA VAL A 95 -0.07 4.53 4.52
C VAL A 95 1.08 4.22 5.46
N VAL A 96 0.86 3.27 6.37
CA VAL A 96 1.90 2.80 7.30
C VAL A 96 1.92 1.29 7.28
N PHE A 97 3.08 0.72 7.04
CA PHE A 97 3.34 -0.70 7.25
C PHE A 97 4.17 -0.85 8.53
N ARG A 98 3.72 -1.70 9.43
CA ARG A 98 4.47 -2.05 10.63
C ARG A 98 4.90 -3.51 10.56
N PHE A 99 6.10 -3.77 11.06
CA PHE A 99 6.74 -5.08 11.01
C PHE A 99 7.17 -5.44 12.43
N GLU A 100 6.45 -6.34 13.07
CA GLU A 100 6.72 -6.73 14.44
C GLU A 100 7.11 -8.21 14.50
N PRO A 101 8.18 -8.56 15.23
CA PRO A 101 8.51 -9.98 15.41
C PRO A 101 7.35 -10.72 16.04
N GLU A 102 7.05 -11.91 15.50
CA GLU A 102 6.03 -12.79 16.07
C GLU A 102 6.47 -14.23 15.86
N GLY A 103 6.84 -14.89 16.95
CA GLY A 103 7.47 -16.18 16.85
C GLY A 103 8.78 -16.10 16.07
N SER A 104 8.94 -16.96 15.07
CA SER A 104 10.10 -16.93 14.17
C SER A 104 9.86 -16.08 12.93
N GLY A 105 8.69 -15.45 12.84
CA GLY A 105 8.30 -14.64 11.68
C GLY A 105 8.01 -13.19 12.02
N THR A 106 7.16 -12.59 11.22
CA THR A 106 6.84 -11.17 11.31
C THR A 106 5.33 -10.97 11.17
N ARG A 107 4.75 -10.20 12.09
CA ARG A 107 3.40 -9.67 11.88
C ARG A 107 3.52 -8.38 11.08
N VAL A 108 2.88 -8.37 9.93
CA VAL A 108 2.82 -7.19 9.06
C VAL A 108 1.45 -6.57 9.19
N THR A 109 1.39 -5.28 9.53
CA THR A 109 0.13 -4.54 9.60
C THR A 109 0.18 -3.42 8.58
N TRP A 110 -0.80 -3.40 7.70
CA TRP A 110 -0.97 -2.39 6.65
C TRP A 110 -2.13 -1.48 7.03
N THR A 111 -1.85 -0.21 7.28
CA THR A 111 -2.84 0.78 7.69
C THR A 111 -2.90 1.88 6.65
N MET A 112 -4.11 2.28 6.27
CA MET A 112 -4.35 3.44 5.43
C MET A 112 -5.34 4.36 6.13
N SER A 113 -4.99 5.65 6.19
CA SER A 113 -5.84 6.66 6.81
C SER A 113 -5.91 7.89 5.92
N GLY A 114 -6.95 8.67 6.09
CA GLY A 114 -7.13 9.91 5.32
C GLY A 114 -8.46 10.54 5.61
N GLU A 115 -8.75 11.61 4.90
CA GLU A 115 -10.04 12.29 4.97
C GLU A 115 -10.91 11.81 3.82
N ARG A 116 -12.17 11.52 4.12
CA ARG A 116 -13.15 11.20 3.08
C ARG A 116 -13.60 12.48 2.43
N ASN A 117 -13.58 12.52 1.11
CA ASN A 117 -14.25 13.62 0.43
C ASN A 117 -15.76 13.36 0.43
N VAL A 118 -16.52 14.42 0.16
CA VAL A 118 -17.99 14.38 0.21
C VAL A 118 -18.54 13.31 -0.74
N LEU A 119 -17.93 13.17 -1.91
CA LEU A 119 -18.38 12.21 -2.92
C LEU A 119 -18.28 10.76 -2.43
N LEU A 120 -17.15 10.40 -1.81
CA LEU A 120 -16.96 9.06 -1.26
C LEU A 120 -17.94 8.79 -0.11
N ALA A 121 -18.20 9.80 0.72
CA ALA A 121 -19.14 9.68 1.82
C ALA A 121 -20.57 9.43 1.31
N VAL A 122 -20.95 10.06 0.20
CA VAL A 122 -22.27 9.90 -0.40
C VAL A 122 -22.41 8.56 -1.11
N MET A 123 -21.37 8.11 -1.81
CA MET A 123 -21.40 6.86 -2.58
C MET A 123 -21.38 5.59 -1.72
N GLY A 124 -21.19 5.73 -0.42
CA GLY A 124 -21.27 4.60 0.48
C GLY A 124 -19.94 4.18 1.04
N THR A 125 -19.73 4.57 2.27
CA THR A 125 -18.61 4.21 3.11
C THR A 125 -18.41 2.70 3.16
N LEU A 126 -19.53 1.97 3.27
CA LEU A 126 -19.51 0.54 3.47
C LEU A 126 -18.92 -0.21 2.26
N PHE A 127 -19.30 0.21 1.06
CA PHE A 127 -18.76 -0.39 -0.17
C PHE A 127 -17.26 -0.13 -0.29
N PHE A 128 -16.84 1.10 -0.06
CA PHE A 128 -15.43 1.50 -0.11
C PHE A 128 -14.61 0.71 0.93
N ASP A 129 -15.12 0.62 2.15
CA ASP A 129 -14.46 -0.10 3.24
C ASP A 129 -14.27 -1.58 2.91
N LYS A 130 -15.28 -2.22 2.35
CA LYS A 130 -15.18 -3.62 1.94
C LYS A 130 -14.16 -3.83 0.84
N MET A 131 -14.14 -2.93 -0.14
CA MET A 131 -13.22 -3.03 -1.27
C MET A 131 -11.76 -2.89 -0.81
N ILE A 132 -11.48 -1.90 0.04
CA ILE A 132 -10.14 -1.68 0.58
C ILE A 132 -9.69 -2.86 1.44
N GLY A 133 -10.55 -3.36 2.31
CA GLY A 133 -10.23 -4.51 3.15
C GLY A 133 -9.89 -5.75 2.33
N LYS A 134 -10.68 -6.03 1.30
CA LYS A 134 -10.42 -7.15 0.39
C LYS A 134 -9.09 -7.02 -0.33
N ASP A 135 -8.80 -5.81 -0.82
CA ASP A 135 -7.55 -5.55 -1.54
C ASP A 135 -6.35 -5.70 -0.60
N PHE A 136 -6.46 -5.19 0.62
CA PHE A 136 -5.39 -5.33 1.62
C PHE A 136 -5.14 -6.79 1.98
N ASP A 137 -6.20 -7.57 2.18
CA ASP A 137 -6.06 -8.99 2.50
C ASP A 137 -5.38 -9.74 1.36
N ARG A 138 -5.77 -9.45 0.12
CA ARG A 138 -5.15 -10.07 -1.06
C ARG A 138 -3.67 -9.65 -1.19
N GLY A 139 -3.38 -8.36 -1.01
CA GLY A 139 -2.01 -7.85 -1.07
C GLY A 139 -1.12 -8.47 0.01
N LEU A 140 -1.62 -8.58 1.23
CA LEU A 140 -0.88 -9.21 2.32
C LEU A 140 -0.67 -10.71 2.08
N ALA A 141 -1.66 -11.40 1.51
CA ALA A 141 -1.50 -12.80 1.14
C ALA A 141 -0.43 -12.97 0.07
N ASN A 142 -0.39 -12.08 -0.91
CA ASN A 142 0.64 -12.09 -1.96
C ASN A 142 2.02 -11.79 -1.38
N LEU A 143 2.12 -10.80 -0.50
CA LEU A 143 3.37 -10.46 0.17
C LEU A 143 3.91 -11.63 0.98
N LYS A 144 3.02 -12.30 1.70
CA LYS A 144 3.36 -13.51 2.46
C LYS A 144 3.91 -14.60 1.55
N ALA A 145 3.25 -14.87 0.43
CA ALA A 145 3.68 -15.90 -0.51
C ALA A 145 5.06 -15.59 -1.10
N VAL A 146 5.31 -14.34 -1.48
CA VAL A 146 6.59 -13.92 -2.06
C VAL A 146 7.70 -13.97 -1.01
N ALA A 147 7.44 -13.50 0.19
CA ALA A 147 8.44 -13.47 1.27
C ALA A 147 8.81 -14.85 1.78
N GLU A 148 7.86 -15.79 1.77
CA GLU A 148 8.07 -17.17 2.24
C GLU A 148 8.60 -18.09 1.14
N GLY A 149 8.41 -17.73 -0.09
CA GLY A 149 8.88 -18.47 -1.25
C GLY A 149 10.30 -18.10 -1.58
#